data_c64a44167650b720923b874092a1157e
#
_entry.id   c64a44167650b720923b874092a1157e
#
_cell.length_a   1.000
_cell.length_b   1.000
_cell.length_c   1.000
_cell.angle_alpha   90.00
_cell.angle_beta   90.00
_cell.angle_gamma   90.00
#
_symmetry.space_group_name_H-M   'P 1'
#
loop_
_entity.id
_entity.type
_entity.pdbx_description
1 polymer ?
#
loop_
_entity_poly.entity_id
_entity_poly.type
_entity_poly.pdbx_seq_one_letter_code
_entity_poly.pdbx_strand_id
1 'polypeptide(L)' 'MSDERDERGRWVHGYLHRIEGDDDNAAGWYERAGQPFPEMSSADEWSQIVAALLAHDPA' A
#
# COMPACT_ATOMS: atom_id res chain seq x y z
N MET A 1 -17.11 8.52 -5.72
CA MET A 1 -16.54 7.92 -5.39
C MET A 1 -15.49 7.28 -5.89
N SER A 2 -14.43 7.40 -5.66
CA SER A 2 -13.48 6.94 -6.29
C SER A 2 -12.87 5.77 -5.81
N ASP A 3 -12.96 4.77 -6.56
CA ASP A 3 -12.42 3.53 -6.22
C ASP A 3 -10.94 3.51 -6.30
N GLU A 4 -10.35 4.36 -7.11
CA GLU A 4 -8.92 4.41 -7.16
C GLU A 4 -8.33 4.82 -5.86
N ARG A 5 -9.00 5.73 -5.17
CA ARG A 5 -8.52 6.12 -3.89
C ARG A 5 -8.54 4.98 -2.93
N ASP A 6 -9.54 4.10 -3.08
CA ASP A 6 -9.67 3.00 -2.17
C ASP A 6 -8.53 2.01 -2.33
N GLU A 7 -8.08 1.76 -3.56
CA GLU A 7 -6.97 0.84 -3.75
C GLU A 7 -5.71 1.37 -3.14
N ARG A 8 -5.43 2.64 -3.34
CA ARG A 8 -4.24 3.20 -2.75
C ARG A 8 -4.34 3.27 -1.24
N GLY A 9 -5.52 3.58 -0.75
CA GLY A 9 -5.72 3.57 0.69
C GLY A 9 -5.52 2.20 1.29
N ARG A 10 -5.98 1.16 0.59
CA ARG A 10 -5.78 -0.19 1.06
C ARG A 10 -4.30 -0.57 1.07
N TRP A 11 -3.56 -0.11 0.08
CA TRP A 11 -2.12 -0.37 0.04
C TRP A 11 -1.44 0.27 1.25
N VAL A 12 -1.76 1.52 1.51
CA VAL A 12 -1.17 2.21 2.66
C VAL A 12 -1.58 1.52 3.95
N HIS A 13 -2.82 1.09 4.03
CA HIS A 13 -3.30 0.39 5.22
C HIS A 13 -2.51 -0.89 5.44
N GLY A 14 -2.26 -1.64 4.38
CA GLY A 14 -1.46 -2.84 4.50
C GLY A 14 -0.05 -2.52 4.93
N TYR A 15 0.51 -1.46 4.40
CA TYR A 15 1.84 -1.02 4.79
C TYR A 15 1.91 -0.74 6.29
N LEU A 16 0.89 -0.05 6.82
CA LEU A 16 0.88 0.26 8.24
C LEU A 16 0.80 -1.01 9.09
N HIS A 17 -0.01 -1.96 8.69
CA HIS A 17 -0.06 -3.23 9.40
C HIS A 17 1.27 -3.95 9.34
N ARG A 18 1.94 -3.87 8.19
CA ARG A 18 3.24 -4.51 8.06
C ARG A 18 4.24 -3.92 9.03
N ILE A 19 4.23 -2.61 9.17
CA ILE A 19 5.15 -1.94 10.09
C ILE A 19 4.90 -2.38 11.52
N GLU A 20 3.63 -2.64 11.84
CA GLU A 20 3.29 -3.08 13.17
C GLU A 20 3.61 -4.55 13.40
N GLY A 21 4.10 -5.23 12.41
CA GLY A 21 4.40 -6.63 12.54
C GLY A 21 3.19 -7.53 12.36
N ASP A 22 2.10 -6.98 11.84
CA ASP A 22 0.85 -7.71 11.69
C ASP A 22 0.74 -8.20 10.25
N ASP A 23 1.58 -9.17 9.90
CA ASP A 23 1.72 -9.55 8.50
C ASP A 23 0.47 -10.22 7.96
N ASP A 24 -0.27 -10.93 8.81
CA ASP A 24 -1.49 -11.58 8.33
C ASP A 24 -2.51 -10.56 7.88
N ASN A 25 -2.72 -9.52 8.67
CA ASN A 25 -3.62 -8.46 8.27
C ASN A 25 -3.08 -7.69 7.08
N ALA A 26 -1.78 -7.45 7.08
CA ALA A 26 -1.17 -6.74 5.97
C ALA A 26 -1.41 -7.49 4.67
N ALA A 27 -1.25 -8.80 4.67
CA ALA A 27 -1.44 -9.57 3.45
C ALA A 27 -2.85 -9.42 2.91
N GLY A 28 -3.84 -9.39 3.79
CA GLY A 28 -5.21 -9.19 3.35
C GLY A 28 -5.42 -7.85 2.69
N TRP A 29 -4.80 -6.82 3.24
CA TRP A 29 -4.94 -5.49 2.65
C TRP A 29 -4.21 -5.37 1.33
N TYR A 30 -3.01 -6.00 1.22
CA TYR A 30 -2.31 -6.00 -0.06
C TYR A 30 -3.15 -6.72 -1.12
N GLU A 31 -3.77 -7.82 -0.75
CA GLU A 31 -4.59 -8.53 -1.71
C GLU A 31 -5.74 -7.66 -2.20
N ARG A 32 -6.38 -6.94 -1.29
CA ARG A 32 -7.48 -6.06 -1.67
C ARG A 32 -7.01 -4.89 -2.52
N ALA A 33 -5.76 -4.50 -2.34
CA ALA A 33 -5.20 -3.41 -3.13
C ALA A 33 -4.69 -3.87 -4.48
N GLY A 34 -4.72 -5.17 -4.73
CA GLY A 34 -4.18 -5.69 -5.98
C GLY A 34 -2.68 -5.67 -6.01
N GLN A 35 -2.03 -5.69 -4.84
CA GLN A 35 -0.58 -5.64 -4.74
C GLN A 35 -0.06 -6.93 -4.14
N PRO A 36 1.07 -7.43 -4.64
CA PRO A 36 1.68 -8.58 -4.00
C PRO A 36 2.27 -8.17 -2.66
N PHE A 37 2.38 -9.14 -1.75
CA PHE A 37 3.03 -8.86 -0.48
C PHE A 37 4.48 -8.51 -0.77
N PRO A 38 4.95 -7.35 -0.30
CA PRO A 38 6.26 -6.88 -0.70
C PRO A 38 7.37 -7.71 -0.08
N GLU A 39 8.42 -7.92 -0.86
CA GLU A 39 9.61 -8.58 -0.37
C GLU A 39 10.70 -7.58 -0.03
N MET A 40 10.45 -6.33 -0.33
CA MET A 40 11.43 -5.29 -0.07
C MET A 40 11.29 -4.78 1.35
N SER A 41 12.24 -3.99 1.80
CA SER A 41 12.15 -3.39 3.12
C SER A 41 10.99 -2.40 3.17
N SER A 42 10.55 -2.09 4.39
CA SER A 42 9.46 -1.14 4.52
C SER A 42 9.87 0.24 4.01
N ALA A 43 11.14 0.61 4.15
CA ALA A 43 11.57 1.91 3.65
C ALA A 43 11.47 1.95 2.12
N ASP A 44 11.85 0.86 1.46
CA ASP A 44 11.75 0.81 0.01
C ASP A 44 10.29 0.82 -0.43
N GLU A 45 9.46 0.10 0.29
CA GLU A 45 8.05 0.09 -0.05
C GLU A 45 7.45 1.48 0.10
N TRP A 46 7.84 2.19 1.15
CA TRP A 46 7.31 3.53 1.35
C TRP A 46 7.67 4.44 0.19
N SER A 47 8.89 4.31 -0.33
CA SER A 47 9.27 5.09 -1.49
C SER A 47 8.36 4.80 -2.68
N GLN A 48 8.00 3.55 -2.86
CA GLN A 48 7.11 3.20 -3.96
C GLN A 48 5.71 3.74 -3.75
N ILE A 49 5.22 3.70 -2.51
CA ILE A 49 3.91 4.23 -2.22
C ILE A 49 3.87 5.72 -2.50
N VAL A 50 4.89 6.44 -2.04
CA VAL A 50 4.94 7.88 -2.26
C VAL A 50 4.99 8.18 -3.76
N ALA A 51 5.80 7.42 -4.49
CA ALA A 51 5.88 7.64 -5.93
C ALA A 51 4.54 7.41 -6.60
N ALA A 52 3.82 6.38 -6.17
CA ALA A 52 2.52 6.09 -6.76
C ALA A 52 1.52 7.21 -6.45
N LEU A 53 1.54 7.71 -5.22
CA LEU A 53 0.63 8.79 -4.87
C LEU A 53 0.93 10.05 -5.64
N LEU A 54 2.21 10.37 -5.80
CA LEU A 54 2.59 11.56 -6.55
C LEU A 54 2.28 11.41 -8.02
N ALA A 55 2.50 10.23 -8.56
CA ALA A 55 2.24 10.01 -9.97
C ALA A 55 0.77 10.11 -10.30
N HIS A 56 -0.07 9.87 -9.30
CA HIS A 56 -1.52 9.91 -9.53
C HIS A 56 -2.08 11.32 -9.40
N ASP A 57 -1.29 12.24 -8.96
CA ASP A 57 -1.77 13.59 -8.74
C ASP A 57 -2.27 14.17 -10.05
N PRO A 58 -3.52 14.49 -10.16
CA PRO A 58 -4.06 14.97 -11.41
C PRO A 58 -3.62 16.38 -11.77
N ALA A 59 -3.17 17.06 -10.82
CA ALA A 59 -2.82 18.45 -11.03
C ALA A 59 -2.78 18.97 -12.41
#